data_e87423b46798820ffb6fe747c6bf4b4b
#
_entry.id   e87423b46798820ffb6fe747c6bf4b4b
#
_cell.length_a   1.000
_cell.length_b   1.000
_cell.length_c   1.000
_cell.angle_alpha   90.00
_cell.angle_beta   90.00
_cell.angle_gamma   90.00
#
_symmetry.space_group_name_H-M   'P 1'
#
loop_
_entity.id
_entity.type
_entity.pdbx_description
1 polymer ?
#
loop_
_entity_poly.entity_id
_entity_poly.type
_entity_poly.pdbx_seq_one_letter_code
_entity_poly.pdbx_strand_id
1 'polypeptide(L)'
;MRTMDSMKREKQLKISSETVYVYAPLAHRLGLYNIKTEMEDLSMKYLEPDTYKEIARKLSETKRERSRYINEFVKPIKEKLDKAGFLQYELYGRPKSIHSISNKIKKKGVSFEEVYDLFAIRIIIDAPAEKEKEDCWKAYSIVTDMYTPSPERLRDWLSNPKSNGYEALHTTVMGPQGKWVEVQIRTKRMNEIAEKGLAAHWKYKEGTGDEDRFDKWFHNIREALNTQDSSSIDFLQDFKSSFLAEEIYVYTPKGDVKMLPVGATALDFAFSVHSDVGSRCIGAKVNHKLVPIAHKLRSGDQIEIITSSKQKPSEDWLNFVVTAKARNKIKDALREEKRKVADEGKYLSLIHI
;
A
#
# COMPACT_ATOMS: atom_id res chain seq x y z
N MET A 1 4.41 -5.21 23.29
CA MET A 1 4.85 -6.41 22.57
C MET A 1 6.17 -7.00 23.10
N ARG A 2 7.25 -6.23 23.23
CA ARG A 2 8.59 -6.73 23.65
C ARG A 2 8.62 -7.38 25.05
N THR A 3 7.71 -7.05 25.94
CA THR A 3 7.64 -7.52 27.34
C THR A 3 6.51 -8.53 27.60
N MET A 4 5.92 -9.10 26.55
CA MET A 4 4.75 -9.95 26.70
C MET A 4 5.03 -11.37 27.24
N ASP A 5 6.30 -11.80 27.26
CA ASP A 5 6.67 -13.11 27.76
C ASP A 5 6.25 -13.34 29.23
N SER A 6 6.15 -12.25 30.03
CA SER A 6 5.68 -12.29 31.42
C SER A 6 4.16 -12.31 31.60
N MET A 7 3.39 -12.18 30.53
CA MET A 7 1.94 -12.11 30.60
C MET A 7 1.28 -13.49 30.48
N LYS A 8 0.05 -13.63 31.01
CA LYS A 8 -0.77 -14.83 30.82
C LYS A 8 -1.07 -15.06 29.32
N ARG A 9 -1.12 -16.30 28.90
CA ARG A 9 -1.29 -16.74 27.50
C ARG A 9 -2.49 -16.06 26.82
N GLU A 10 -3.61 -15.98 27.51
CA GLU A 10 -4.84 -15.34 26.99
C GLU A 10 -4.60 -13.87 26.61
N LYS A 11 -3.91 -13.10 27.48
CA LYS A 11 -3.53 -11.72 27.20
C LYS A 11 -2.54 -11.62 26.04
N GLN A 12 -1.57 -12.54 25.95
CA GLN A 12 -0.61 -12.60 24.84
C GLN A 12 -1.35 -12.74 23.50
N LEU A 13 -2.30 -13.67 23.40
CA LEU A 13 -3.09 -13.92 22.20
C LEU A 13 -3.96 -12.71 21.83
N LYS A 14 -4.67 -12.13 22.82
CA LYS A 14 -5.51 -10.94 22.59
C LYS A 14 -4.70 -9.77 22.05
N ILE A 15 -3.62 -9.39 22.74
CA ILE A 15 -2.77 -8.25 22.35
C ILE A 15 -2.11 -8.51 20.99
N SER A 16 -1.66 -9.74 20.72
CA SER A 16 -1.07 -10.09 19.43
C SER A 16 -2.07 -9.98 18.28
N SER A 17 -3.32 -10.42 18.49
CA SER A 17 -4.38 -10.28 17.51
C SER A 17 -4.73 -8.82 17.25
N GLU A 18 -4.93 -8.02 18.30
CA GLU A 18 -5.15 -6.57 18.17
C GLU A 18 -3.99 -5.90 17.42
N THR A 19 -2.76 -6.31 17.71
CA THR A 19 -1.58 -5.75 17.05
C THR A 19 -1.56 -6.04 15.55
N VAL A 20 -1.84 -7.28 15.14
CA VAL A 20 -1.85 -7.67 13.72
C VAL A 20 -3.00 -7.02 12.97
N TYR A 21 -4.18 -6.94 13.59
CA TYR A 21 -5.39 -6.47 12.90
C TYR A 21 -5.58 -4.96 12.95
N VAL A 22 -4.97 -4.25 13.91
CA VAL A 22 -5.17 -2.80 14.08
C VAL A 22 -3.85 -2.05 14.00
N TYR A 23 -2.90 -2.31 14.92
CA TYR A 23 -1.71 -1.47 15.06
C TYR A 23 -0.68 -1.63 13.94
N ALA A 24 -0.41 -2.85 13.48
CA ALA A 24 0.53 -3.08 12.38
C ALA A 24 0.03 -2.46 11.06
N PRO A 25 -1.24 -2.60 10.68
CA PRO A 25 -1.82 -1.86 9.57
C PRO A 25 -1.74 -0.34 9.70
N LEU A 26 -2.02 0.22 10.88
CA LEU A 26 -1.85 1.66 11.14
C LEU A 26 -0.40 2.10 10.95
N ALA A 27 0.55 1.37 11.53
CA ALA A 27 1.97 1.64 11.36
C ALA A 27 2.39 1.58 9.88
N HIS A 28 1.85 0.65 9.11
CA HIS A 28 2.07 0.57 7.67
C HIS A 28 1.60 1.83 6.94
N ARG A 29 0.39 2.29 7.25
CA ARG A 29 -0.20 3.47 6.61
C ARG A 29 0.57 4.76 6.97
N LEU A 30 1.04 4.87 8.21
CA LEU A 30 1.88 5.97 8.67
C LEU A 30 3.32 5.91 8.14
N GLY A 31 3.67 4.90 7.33
CA GLY A 31 5.02 4.72 6.79
C GLY A 31 6.03 4.20 7.82
N LEU A 32 5.58 3.80 9.02
CA LEU A 32 6.42 3.29 10.12
C LEU A 32 6.80 1.81 9.88
N TYR A 33 7.48 1.55 8.77
CA TYR A 33 7.71 0.16 8.29
C TYR A 33 8.52 -0.70 9.25
N ASN A 34 9.47 -0.13 10.00
CA ASN A 34 10.24 -0.89 10.99
C ASN A 34 9.37 -1.31 12.16
N ILE A 35 8.54 -0.38 12.68
CA ILE A 35 7.60 -0.66 13.77
C ILE A 35 6.58 -1.70 13.32
N LYS A 36 6.00 -1.53 12.13
CA LYS A 36 5.09 -2.52 11.53
C LYS A 36 5.72 -3.91 11.49
N THR A 37 6.92 -4.01 10.93
CA THR A 37 7.64 -5.28 10.76
C THR A 37 7.90 -5.94 12.11
N GLU A 38 8.35 -5.18 13.10
CA GLU A 38 8.59 -5.69 14.46
C GLU A 38 7.28 -6.14 15.12
N MET A 39 6.21 -5.37 14.98
CA MET A 39 4.87 -5.74 15.48
C MET A 39 4.38 -7.06 14.88
N GLU A 40 4.53 -7.24 13.57
CA GLU A 40 4.14 -8.46 12.87
C GLU A 40 4.96 -9.68 13.33
N ASP A 41 6.29 -9.54 13.43
CA ASP A 41 7.17 -10.63 13.87
C ASP A 41 6.90 -11.00 15.33
N LEU A 42 6.79 -10.02 16.24
CA LEU A 42 6.46 -10.27 17.64
C LEU A 42 5.07 -10.89 17.83
N SER A 43 4.09 -10.47 17.04
CA SER A 43 2.75 -11.06 17.12
C SER A 43 2.75 -12.51 16.64
N MET A 44 3.47 -12.80 15.56
CA MET A 44 3.60 -14.16 15.03
C MET A 44 4.26 -15.10 16.04
N LYS A 45 5.23 -14.62 16.84
CA LYS A 45 5.88 -15.39 17.92
C LYS A 45 4.85 -15.99 18.89
N TYR A 46 3.71 -15.30 19.12
CA TYR A 46 2.66 -15.75 20.04
C TYR A 46 1.49 -16.42 19.32
N LEU A 47 1.11 -15.96 18.12
CA LEU A 47 -0.02 -16.51 17.38
C LEU A 47 0.32 -17.83 16.69
N GLU A 48 1.53 -17.93 16.14
CA GLU A 48 2.02 -19.07 15.37
C GLU A 48 3.43 -19.48 15.82
N PRO A 49 3.59 -19.92 17.09
CA PRO A 49 4.92 -20.10 17.71
C PRO A 49 5.77 -21.15 17.00
N ASP A 50 5.18 -22.21 16.49
CA ASP A 50 5.92 -23.31 15.86
C ASP A 50 6.46 -22.86 14.48
N THR A 51 5.64 -22.23 13.66
CA THR A 51 6.06 -21.64 12.37
C THR A 51 7.12 -20.55 12.57
N TYR A 52 6.95 -19.72 13.60
CA TYR A 52 7.93 -18.68 13.93
C TYR A 52 9.29 -19.30 14.30
N LYS A 53 9.32 -20.30 15.20
CA LYS A 53 10.54 -20.96 15.62
C LYS A 53 11.23 -21.70 14.48
N GLU A 54 10.48 -22.37 13.62
CA GLU A 54 11.02 -23.08 12.45
C GLU A 54 11.72 -22.12 11.50
N ILE A 55 11.05 -21.03 11.09
CA ILE A 55 11.62 -20.04 10.19
C ILE A 55 12.83 -19.34 10.84
N ALA A 56 12.76 -19.00 12.13
CA ALA A 56 13.87 -18.39 12.86
C ALA A 56 15.10 -19.31 12.90
N ARG A 57 14.90 -20.60 13.15
CA ARG A 57 15.96 -21.63 13.13
C ARG A 57 16.62 -21.72 11.75
N LYS A 58 15.82 -21.90 10.68
CA LYS A 58 16.32 -21.98 9.30
C LYS A 58 17.07 -20.71 8.88
N LEU A 59 16.59 -19.53 9.28
CA LEU A 59 17.29 -18.26 9.06
C LEU A 59 18.62 -18.19 9.82
N SER A 60 18.70 -18.75 11.01
CA SER A 60 19.96 -18.81 11.78
C SER A 60 20.96 -19.75 11.13
N GLU A 61 20.54 -20.95 10.76
CA GLU A 61 21.39 -21.98 10.12
C GLU A 61 21.97 -21.49 8.79
N THR A 62 21.19 -20.81 7.97
CA THR A 62 21.62 -20.30 6.64
C THR A 62 22.34 -18.94 6.69
N LYS A 63 22.56 -18.36 7.86
CA LYS A 63 23.12 -17.00 8.01
C LYS A 63 24.48 -16.81 7.32
N ARG A 64 25.41 -17.77 7.49
CA ARG A 64 26.76 -17.70 6.91
C ARG A 64 26.72 -17.75 5.38
N GLU A 65 25.92 -18.64 4.81
CA GLU A 65 25.76 -18.77 3.36
C GLU A 65 25.14 -17.52 2.75
N ARG A 66 24.09 -16.97 3.38
CA ARG A 66 23.48 -15.72 2.95
C ARG A 66 24.47 -14.56 2.99
N SER A 67 25.26 -14.43 4.06
CA SER A 67 26.26 -13.37 4.15
C SER A 67 27.33 -13.50 3.05
N ARG A 68 27.78 -14.71 2.75
CA ARG A 68 28.72 -14.95 1.66
C ARG A 68 28.11 -14.55 0.30
N TYR A 69 26.88 -14.99 0.03
CA TYR A 69 26.16 -14.66 -1.18
C TYR A 69 25.93 -13.14 -1.33
N ILE A 70 25.52 -12.46 -0.26
CA ILE A 70 25.35 -11.00 -0.25
C ILE A 70 26.66 -10.30 -0.61
N ASN A 71 27.78 -10.72 -0.02
CA ASN A 71 29.08 -10.14 -0.33
C ASN A 71 29.52 -10.37 -1.76
N GLU A 72 29.28 -11.57 -2.31
CA GLU A 72 29.53 -11.91 -3.71
C GLU A 72 28.72 -11.03 -4.66
N PHE A 73 27.44 -10.83 -4.36
CA PHE A 73 26.53 -10.00 -5.14
C PHE A 73 26.88 -8.49 -5.06
N VAL A 74 27.22 -8.01 -3.88
CA VAL A 74 27.42 -6.58 -3.58
C VAL A 74 28.76 -6.07 -4.08
N LYS A 75 29.82 -6.87 -4.00
CA LYS A 75 31.20 -6.46 -4.32
C LYS A 75 31.34 -5.82 -5.70
N PRO A 76 30.88 -6.45 -6.79
CA PRO A 76 31.03 -5.86 -8.12
C PRO A 76 30.16 -4.62 -8.32
N ILE A 77 28.99 -4.53 -7.68
CA ILE A 77 28.17 -3.30 -7.71
C ILE A 77 28.92 -2.14 -7.07
N LYS A 78 29.55 -2.40 -5.91
CA LYS A 78 30.35 -1.40 -5.19
C LYS A 78 31.48 -0.86 -6.06
N GLU A 79 32.24 -1.75 -6.70
CA GLU A 79 33.35 -1.35 -7.59
C GLU A 79 32.88 -0.47 -8.77
N LYS A 80 31.69 -0.76 -9.33
CA LYS A 80 31.11 0.07 -10.42
C LYS A 80 30.55 1.40 -9.92
N LEU A 81 29.92 1.43 -8.74
CA LEU A 81 29.44 2.68 -8.13
C LEU A 81 30.62 3.62 -7.83
N ASP A 82 31.72 3.09 -7.25
CA ASP A 82 32.93 3.84 -6.97
C ASP A 82 33.53 4.45 -8.27
N LYS A 83 33.64 3.65 -9.34
CA LYS A 83 34.09 4.10 -10.66
C LYS A 83 33.17 5.12 -11.32
N ALA A 84 31.88 5.07 -11.05
CA ALA A 84 30.88 5.99 -11.58
C ALA A 84 30.84 7.34 -10.82
N GLY A 85 31.68 7.50 -9.79
CA GLY A 85 31.82 8.74 -9.04
C GLY A 85 30.84 8.89 -7.87
N PHE A 86 30.20 7.79 -7.41
CA PHE A 86 29.43 7.84 -6.16
C PHE A 86 30.39 7.89 -4.98
N LEU A 87 30.49 9.03 -4.30
CA LEU A 87 31.44 9.25 -3.21
C LEU A 87 30.91 8.77 -1.85
N GLN A 88 29.60 8.87 -1.65
CA GLN A 88 28.95 8.54 -0.37
C GLN A 88 27.68 7.73 -0.62
N TYR A 89 27.73 6.46 -0.26
CA TYR A 89 26.56 5.55 -0.31
C TYR A 89 26.72 4.41 0.69
N GLU A 90 25.60 3.84 1.08
CA GLU A 90 25.55 2.61 1.86
C GLU A 90 24.99 1.47 0.99
N LEU A 91 25.63 0.31 1.03
CA LEU A 91 25.23 -0.86 0.26
C LEU A 91 25.29 -2.11 1.15
N TYR A 92 24.12 -2.65 1.46
CA TYR A 92 24.02 -3.80 2.37
C TYR A 92 22.82 -4.70 2.10
N GLY A 93 22.90 -5.95 2.59
CA GLY A 93 21.77 -6.88 2.56
C GLY A 93 20.88 -6.73 3.81
N ARG A 94 19.59 -6.54 3.61
CA ARG A 94 18.59 -6.53 4.66
C ARG A 94 17.82 -7.84 4.66
N PRO A 95 17.86 -8.65 5.74
CA PRO A 95 17.02 -9.85 5.84
C PRO A 95 15.54 -9.47 5.87
N LYS A 96 14.69 -10.28 5.27
CA LYS A 96 13.23 -10.14 5.39
C LYS A 96 12.76 -10.63 6.75
N SER A 97 11.66 -10.06 7.22
CA SER A 97 11.03 -10.46 8.47
C SER A 97 10.47 -11.88 8.40
N ILE A 98 10.40 -12.54 9.53
CA ILE A 98 9.86 -13.90 9.68
C ILE A 98 8.42 -13.96 9.18
N HIS A 99 7.61 -12.98 9.58
CA HIS A 99 6.22 -12.85 9.14
C HIS A 99 6.10 -12.70 7.61
N SER A 100 6.97 -11.88 6.97
CA SER A 100 6.96 -11.73 5.51
C SER A 100 7.34 -13.02 4.77
N ILE A 101 8.27 -13.80 5.33
CA ILE A 101 8.67 -15.12 4.80
C ILE A 101 7.51 -16.09 4.94
N SER A 102 6.90 -16.18 6.13
CA SER A 102 5.74 -17.04 6.38
C SER A 102 4.57 -16.75 5.41
N ASN A 103 4.25 -15.48 5.21
CA ASN A 103 3.20 -15.08 4.27
C ASN A 103 3.50 -15.51 2.84
N LYS A 104 4.77 -15.49 2.42
CA LYS A 104 5.15 -15.97 1.08
C LYS A 104 5.03 -17.48 0.96
N ILE A 105 5.49 -18.23 1.96
CA ILE A 105 5.34 -19.69 2.03
C ILE A 105 3.85 -20.03 1.90
N LYS A 106 2.98 -19.41 2.70
CA LYS A 106 1.53 -19.66 2.70
C LYS A 106 0.86 -19.28 1.37
N LYS A 107 1.18 -18.10 0.82
CA LYS A 107 0.54 -17.59 -0.42
C LYS A 107 0.95 -18.38 -1.66
N LYS A 108 2.19 -18.85 -1.72
CA LYS A 108 2.73 -19.56 -2.88
C LYS A 108 2.67 -21.08 -2.74
N GLY A 109 2.40 -21.61 -1.54
CA GLY A 109 2.42 -23.05 -1.26
C GLY A 109 3.80 -23.68 -1.45
N VAL A 110 4.88 -22.92 -1.18
CA VAL A 110 6.28 -23.35 -1.40
C VAL A 110 6.97 -23.62 -0.06
N SER A 111 8.06 -24.39 -0.08
CA SER A 111 8.92 -24.60 1.09
C SER A 111 9.78 -23.36 1.39
N PHE A 112 10.40 -23.31 2.57
CA PHE A 112 11.32 -22.23 2.95
C PHE A 112 12.50 -22.12 1.97
N GLU A 113 13.02 -23.24 1.50
CA GLU A 113 14.15 -23.36 0.58
C GLU A 113 13.84 -22.77 -0.79
N GLU A 114 12.57 -22.78 -1.19
CA GLU A 114 12.08 -22.21 -2.45
C GLU A 114 11.76 -20.72 -2.36
N VAL A 115 11.87 -20.11 -1.17
CA VAL A 115 11.74 -18.65 -1.02
C VAL A 115 13.03 -17.98 -1.44
N TYR A 116 13.11 -17.57 -2.69
CA TYR A 116 14.34 -17.00 -3.30
C TYR A 116 14.76 -15.65 -2.71
N ASP A 117 13.83 -14.84 -2.21
CA ASP A 117 14.09 -13.48 -1.73
C ASP A 117 14.08 -13.37 -0.20
N LEU A 118 14.88 -14.18 0.48
CA LEU A 118 15.05 -14.14 1.93
C LEU A 118 15.70 -12.85 2.43
N PHE A 119 16.28 -12.06 1.55
CA PHE A 119 16.87 -10.75 1.81
C PHE A 119 16.65 -9.82 0.61
N ALA A 120 16.77 -8.52 0.85
CA ALA A 120 16.85 -7.50 -0.20
C ALA A 120 18.20 -6.79 -0.08
N ILE A 121 18.75 -6.38 -1.20
CA ILE A 121 19.91 -5.49 -1.24
C ILE A 121 19.39 -4.05 -1.22
N ARG A 122 20.00 -3.23 -0.38
CA ARG A 122 19.63 -1.83 -0.25
C ARG A 122 20.83 -0.96 -0.64
N ILE A 123 20.58 -0.01 -1.54
CA ILE A 123 21.52 1.02 -1.96
C ILE A 123 20.96 2.35 -1.48
N ILE A 124 21.68 3.01 -0.57
CA ILE A 124 21.31 4.33 -0.04
C ILE A 124 22.36 5.33 -0.49
N ILE A 125 21.98 6.29 -1.31
CA ILE A 125 22.85 7.26 -1.93
C ILE A 125 22.76 8.58 -1.16
N ASP A 126 23.89 9.20 -0.87
CA ASP A 126 23.94 10.57 -0.38
C ASP A 126 23.97 11.51 -1.59
N ALA A 127 22.84 12.10 -1.93
CA ALA A 127 22.67 12.96 -3.08
C ALA A 127 22.00 14.28 -2.67
N PRO A 128 22.37 15.41 -3.30
CA PRO A 128 21.64 16.66 -3.15
C PRO A 128 20.24 16.54 -3.78
N ALA A 129 19.28 17.33 -3.26
CA ALA A 129 17.86 17.21 -3.61
C ALA A 129 17.59 17.25 -5.14
N GLU A 130 18.33 18.09 -5.86
CA GLU A 130 18.19 18.28 -7.30
C GLU A 130 18.64 17.06 -8.12
N LYS A 131 19.50 16.21 -7.55
CA LYS A 131 20.08 15.03 -8.22
C LYS A 131 19.55 13.69 -7.70
N GLU A 132 18.69 13.70 -6.69
CA GLU A 132 18.20 12.47 -6.05
C GLU A 132 17.64 11.47 -7.05
N LYS A 133 16.79 11.93 -7.96
CA LYS A 133 16.13 11.08 -8.96
C LYS A 133 17.15 10.58 -9.99
N GLU A 134 18.01 11.46 -10.50
CA GLU A 134 19.07 11.14 -11.46
C GLU A 134 20.01 10.07 -10.91
N ASP A 135 20.51 10.28 -9.69
CA ASP A 135 21.46 9.36 -9.05
C ASP A 135 20.85 7.98 -8.75
N CYS A 136 19.57 7.95 -8.36
CA CYS A 136 18.85 6.67 -8.20
C CYS A 136 18.74 5.90 -9.53
N TRP A 137 18.39 6.57 -10.63
CA TRP A 137 18.33 5.95 -11.96
C TRP A 137 19.69 5.53 -12.48
N LYS A 138 20.74 6.32 -12.21
CA LYS A 138 22.14 5.98 -12.54
C LYS A 138 22.58 4.72 -11.79
N ALA A 139 22.27 4.61 -10.50
CA ALA A 139 22.53 3.40 -9.73
C ALA A 139 21.74 2.19 -10.24
N TYR A 140 20.48 2.38 -10.64
CA TYR A 140 19.68 1.35 -11.28
C TYR A 140 20.33 0.83 -12.57
N SER A 141 20.79 1.74 -13.45
CA SER A 141 21.50 1.36 -14.68
C SER A 141 22.74 0.53 -14.37
N ILE A 142 23.55 0.94 -13.39
CA ILE A 142 24.74 0.17 -12.97
C ILE A 142 24.40 -1.24 -12.51
N VAL A 143 23.33 -1.41 -11.75
CA VAL A 143 22.89 -2.74 -11.28
C VAL A 143 22.40 -3.61 -12.46
N THR A 144 21.63 -3.04 -13.37
CA THR A 144 21.03 -3.75 -14.49
C THR A 144 22.00 -4.03 -15.64
N ASP A 145 23.10 -3.27 -15.74
CA ASP A 145 24.23 -3.61 -16.60
C ASP A 145 24.96 -4.88 -16.17
N MET A 146 24.90 -5.20 -14.88
CA MET A 146 25.62 -6.36 -14.32
C MET A 146 24.74 -7.57 -14.16
N TYR A 147 23.46 -7.36 -13.84
CA TYR A 147 22.51 -8.40 -13.51
C TYR A 147 21.20 -8.19 -14.27
N THR A 148 20.77 -9.20 -15.02
CA THR A 148 19.55 -9.13 -15.85
C THR A 148 18.32 -8.86 -14.98
N PRO A 149 17.60 -7.75 -15.20
CA PRO A 149 16.40 -7.43 -14.43
C PRO A 149 15.18 -8.22 -14.91
N SER A 150 14.22 -8.43 -13.99
CA SER A 150 12.87 -8.87 -14.34
C SER A 150 12.02 -7.64 -14.68
N PRO A 151 11.57 -7.46 -15.95
CA PRO A 151 10.81 -6.26 -16.35
C PRO A 151 9.51 -6.08 -15.55
N GLU A 152 8.83 -7.16 -15.23
CA GLU A 152 7.55 -7.15 -14.51
C GLU A 152 7.68 -6.73 -13.04
N ARG A 153 8.91 -6.73 -12.49
CA ARG A 153 9.17 -6.47 -11.07
C ARG A 153 9.82 -5.12 -10.80
N LEU A 154 9.93 -4.27 -11.81
CA LEU A 154 10.31 -2.87 -11.60
C LEU A 154 9.15 -2.12 -10.94
N ARG A 155 9.45 -1.38 -9.87
CA ARG A 155 8.52 -0.47 -9.19
C ARG A 155 9.17 0.89 -9.05
N ASP A 156 8.65 1.86 -9.79
CA ASP A 156 9.11 3.24 -9.78
C ASP A 156 8.23 4.09 -8.85
N TRP A 157 8.64 4.17 -7.59
CA TRP A 157 8.05 5.09 -6.62
C TRP A 157 8.84 6.40 -6.49
N LEU A 158 9.78 6.67 -7.40
CA LEU A 158 10.40 7.99 -7.52
C LEU A 158 9.56 8.92 -8.39
N SER A 159 9.03 8.39 -9.50
CA SER A 159 8.15 9.14 -10.40
C SER A 159 6.73 9.26 -9.83
N ASN A 160 6.25 8.23 -9.13
CA ASN A 160 4.94 8.18 -8.52
C ASN A 160 5.05 7.74 -7.05
N PRO A 161 5.39 8.67 -6.12
CA PRO A 161 5.50 8.36 -4.70
C PRO A 161 4.20 7.78 -4.12
N LYS A 162 4.31 6.88 -3.15
CA LYS A 162 3.13 6.36 -2.44
C LYS A 162 2.43 7.47 -1.65
N SER A 163 1.16 7.28 -1.31
CA SER A 163 0.36 8.24 -0.54
C SER A 163 0.96 8.61 0.82
N ASN A 164 1.76 7.71 1.40
CA ASN A 164 2.49 7.94 2.65
C ASN A 164 3.88 8.58 2.45
N GLY A 165 4.18 9.13 1.27
CA GLY A 165 5.46 9.78 0.97
C GLY A 165 6.62 8.83 0.74
N TYR A 166 6.39 7.51 0.62
CA TYR A 166 7.46 6.56 0.33
C TYR A 166 7.96 6.70 -1.10
N GLU A 167 9.27 6.90 -1.25
CA GLU A 167 10.00 7.04 -2.51
C GLU A 167 11.11 6.00 -2.59
N ALA A 168 11.23 5.27 -3.69
CA ALA A 168 12.34 4.35 -3.99
C ALA A 168 12.20 3.76 -5.40
N LEU A 169 13.30 3.25 -5.98
CA LEU A 169 13.26 2.27 -7.07
C LEU A 169 13.40 0.86 -6.49
N HIS A 170 12.50 -0.02 -6.85
CA HIS A 170 12.64 -1.45 -6.56
C HIS A 170 12.76 -2.23 -7.86
N THR A 171 13.76 -3.06 -7.94
CA THR A 171 13.92 -4.01 -9.05
C THR A 171 14.27 -5.38 -8.52
N THR A 172 14.05 -6.40 -9.33
CA THR A 172 14.49 -7.75 -9.03
C THR A 172 15.38 -8.20 -10.16
N VAL A 173 16.59 -8.62 -9.84
CA VAL A 173 17.60 -9.01 -10.83
C VAL A 173 18.03 -10.46 -10.62
N MET A 174 18.51 -11.10 -11.70
CA MET A 174 19.11 -12.42 -11.65
C MET A 174 20.55 -12.30 -11.17
N GLY A 175 20.81 -12.66 -9.92
CA GLY A 175 22.13 -12.64 -9.30
C GLY A 175 22.93 -13.91 -9.56
N PRO A 176 24.10 -14.06 -8.89
CA PRO A 176 24.92 -15.27 -8.95
C PRO A 176 24.10 -16.53 -8.65
N GLN A 177 24.52 -17.67 -9.20
CA GLN A 177 23.87 -18.97 -8.99
C GLN A 177 22.40 -19.02 -9.44
N GLY A 178 21.94 -18.10 -10.32
CA GLY A 178 20.57 -18.08 -10.83
C GLY A 178 19.51 -17.72 -9.80
N LYS A 179 19.87 -16.99 -8.74
CA LYS A 179 18.93 -16.58 -7.69
C LYS A 179 18.42 -15.17 -7.93
N TRP A 180 17.09 -14.98 -7.82
CA TRP A 180 16.47 -13.67 -7.87
C TRP A 180 16.79 -12.84 -6.62
N VAL A 181 17.28 -11.63 -6.81
CA VAL A 181 17.64 -10.69 -5.76
C VAL A 181 16.83 -9.40 -5.93
N GLU A 182 16.10 -9.01 -4.89
CA GLU A 182 15.43 -7.72 -4.84
C GLU A 182 16.45 -6.63 -4.47
N VAL A 183 16.51 -5.57 -5.28
CA VAL A 183 17.35 -4.40 -5.05
C VAL A 183 16.47 -3.17 -4.84
N GLN A 184 16.69 -2.47 -3.74
CA GLN A 184 15.99 -1.24 -3.35
C GLN A 184 16.97 -0.08 -3.40
N ILE A 185 16.70 0.91 -4.24
CA ILE A 185 17.56 2.07 -4.46
C ILE A 185 16.82 3.33 -3.99
N ARG A 186 17.44 4.13 -3.15
CA ARG A 186 16.90 5.37 -2.62
C ARG A 186 17.99 6.27 -2.06
N THR A 187 17.69 7.55 -1.82
CA THR A 187 18.61 8.47 -1.18
C THR A 187 18.51 8.43 0.35
N LYS A 188 19.43 9.10 1.04
CA LYS A 188 19.38 9.22 2.52
C LYS A 188 18.07 9.85 3.00
N ARG A 189 17.61 10.94 2.35
CA ARG A 189 16.32 11.57 2.66
C ARG A 189 15.16 10.57 2.51
N MET A 190 15.08 9.91 1.37
CA MET A 190 14.04 8.90 1.10
C MET A 190 14.11 7.73 2.09
N ASN A 191 15.33 7.33 2.49
CA ASN A 191 15.53 6.31 3.51
C ASN A 191 15.02 6.78 4.89
N GLU A 192 15.26 8.02 5.26
CA GLU A 192 14.78 8.57 6.52
C GLU A 192 13.24 8.62 6.55
N ILE A 193 12.60 9.04 5.46
CA ILE A 193 11.13 9.00 5.32
C ILE A 193 10.62 7.56 5.40
N ALA A 194 11.29 6.61 4.73
CA ALA A 194 10.90 5.20 4.76
C ALA A 194 11.09 4.54 6.14
N GLU A 195 12.02 5.00 6.97
CA GLU A 195 12.29 4.45 8.31
C GLU A 195 11.42 5.11 9.40
N LYS A 196 11.22 6.44 9.32
CA LYS A 196 10.52 7.25 10.32
C LYS A 196 9.09 7.65 9.93
N GLY A 197 8.66 7.32 8.71
CA GLY A 197 7.34 7.61 8.20
C GLY A 197 7.05 9.11 8.10
N LEU A 198 5.77 9.46 8.27
CA LEU A 198 5.27 10.83 8.16
C LEU A 198 5.98 11.85 9.06
N ALA A 199 6.46 11.44 10.23
CA ALA A 199 7.20 12.32 11.14
C ALA A 199 8.50 12.85 10.53
N ALA A 200 9.18 12.06 9.69
CA ALA A 200 10.36 12.52 8.96
C ALA A 200 9.99 13.48 7.83
N HIS A 201 8.86 13.26 7.19
CA HIS A 201 8.38 14.11 6.12
C HIS A 201 8.13 15.54 6.60
N TRP A 202 7.60 15.74 7.80
CA TRP A 202 7.40 17.08 8.38
C TRP A 202 8.71 17.85 8.58
N LYS A 203 9.81 17.18 8.93
CA LYS A 203 11.12 17.81 9.11
C LYS A 203 11.67 18.44 7.82
N TYR A 204 11.33 17.88 6.66
CA TYR A 204 11.81 18.36 5.35
C TYR A 204 10.84 19.33 4.65
N LYS A 205 9.65 19.55 5.24
CA LYS A 205 8.57 20.35 4.65
C LYS A 205 8.45 21.80 5.11
N GLU A 206 9.30 22.28 5.99
CA GLU A 206 9.33 23.72 6.30
C GLU A 206 9.72 24.51 5.03
N GLY A 207 8.73 24.72 4.13
CA GLY A 207 8.91 25.57 2.94
C GLY A 207 8.23 25.16 1.63
N THR A 208 7.58 23.99 1.53
CA THR A 208 6.91 23.59 0.27
C THR A 208 5.44 23.25 0.49
N GLY A 209 4.53 23.90 -0.27
CA GLY A 209 3.08 23.91 -0.15
C GLY A 209 2.31 22.59 -0.39
N ASP A 210 2.83 21.51 0.05
CA ASP A 210 2.26 20.15 -0.10
C ASP A 210 1.44 19.70 1.15
N GLU A 211 0.96 20.66 1.96
CA GLU A 211 0.08 20.43 3.12
C GLU A 211 -1.20 19.65 2.76
N ASP A 212 -1.64 19.77 1.52
CA ASP A 212 -2.95 19.33 1.04
C ASP A 212 -3.16 17.79 1.03
N ARG A 213 -2.09 16.98 0.92
CA ARG A 213 -2.21 15.51 0.81
C ARG A 213 -2.46 14.84 2.16
N PHE A 214 -1.75 15.29 3.18
CA PHE A 214 -1.83 14.71 4.52
C PHE A 214 -3.03 15.25 5.29
N ASP A 215 -3.37 16.53 5.10
CA ASP A 215 -4.55 17.14 5.69
C ASP A 215 -5.84 16.48 5.17
N LYS A 216 -5.89 16.15 3.88
CA LYS A 216 -6.97 15.33 3.30
C LYS A 216 -7.03 13.94 3.92
N TRP A 217 -5.88 13.30 4.16
CA TRP A 217 -5.85 11.98 4.78
C TRP A 217 -6.27 12.03 6.26
N PHE A 218 -5.79 12.99 7.04
CA PHE A 218 -6.23 13.20 8.42
C PHE A 218 -7.71 13.59 8.49
N HIS A 219 -8.18 14.39 7.55
CA HIS A 219 -9.59 14.75 7.44
C HIS A 219 -10.46 13.50 7.20
N ASN A 220 -10.07 12.64 6.27
CA ASN A 220 -10.76 11.39 6.00
C ASN A 220 -10.77 10.42 7.21
N ILE A 221 -9.65 10.36 7.97
CA ILE A 221 -9.63 9.60 9.24
C ILE A 221 -10.62 10.20 10.23
N ARG A 222 -10.60 11.52 10.41
CA ARG A 222 -11.48 12.20 11.34
C ARG A 222 -12.95 12.03 10.94
N GLU A 223 -13.28 12.12 9.66
CA GLU A 223 -14.62 11.83 9.16
C GLU A 223 -15.02 10.37 9.42
N ALA A 224 -14.14 9.41 9.15
CA ALA A 224 -14.42 8.00 9.42
C ALA A 224 -14.60 7.71 10.92
N LEU A 225 -13.85 8.37 11.79
CA LEU A 225 -13.99 8.24 13.24
C LEU A 225 -15.24 8.94 13.80
N ASN A 226 -15.71 9.99 13.14
CA ASN A 226 -16.90 10.76 13.58
C ASN A 226 -18.22 10.19 13.08
N THR A 227 -18.22 9.21 12.18
CA THR A 227 -19.43 8.50 11.72
C THR A 227 -19.92 7.56 12.83
N GLN A 228 -20.74 8.07 13.75
CA GLN A 228 -21.25 7.37 14.94
C GLN A 228 -22.32 6.28 14.66
N ASP A 229 -22.75 6.08 13.41
CA ASP A 229 -23.91 5.24 13.07
C ASP A 229 -23.57 3.85 12.50
N SER A 230 -22.29 3.49 12.40
CA SER A 230 -21.90 2.16 11.90
C SER A 230 -21.60 1.20 13.04
N SER A 231 -22.03 -0.09 12.90
CA SER A 231 -21.63 -1.14 13.82
C SER A 231 -20.10 -1.20 13.91
N SER A 232 -19.55 -1.64 15.04
CA SER A 232 -18.09 -1.79 15.20
C SER A 232 -17.44 -2.66 14.12
N ILE A 233 -18.20 -3.58 13.53
CA ILE A 233 -17.76 -4.48 12.45
C ILE A 233 -17.72 -3.72 11.12
N ASP A 234 -18.74 -2.92 10.80
CA ASP A 234 -18.79 -2.09 9.59
C ASP A 234 -17.68 -1.05 9.61
N PHE A 235 -17.45 -0.40 10.77
CA PHE A 235 -16.33 0.51 10.96
C PHE A 235 -14.99 -0.16 10.70
N LEU A 236 -14.75 -1.37 11.22
CA LEU A 236 -13.50 -2.11 10.98
C LEU A 236 -13.35 -2.54 9.51
N GLN A 237 -14.44 -2.86 8.82
CA GLN A 237 -14.42 -3.17 7.39
C GLN A 237 -14.14 -1.93 6.54
N ASP A 238 -14.80 -0.82 6.81
CA ASP A 238 -14.58 0.46 6.13
C ASP A 238 -13.19 1.01 6.41
N PHE A 239 -12.70 0.89 7.65
CA PHE A 239 -11.34 1.21 8.04
C PHE A 239 -10.32 0.35 7.28
N LYS A 240 -10.52 -0.98 7.21
CA LYS A 240 -9.66 -1.87 6.43
C LYS A 240 -9.66 -1.52 4.94
N SER A 241 -10.81 -1.31 4.34
CA SER A 241 -10.91 -1.02 2.91
C SER A 241 -10.32 0.35 2.54
N SER A 242 -10.48 1.34 3.41
CA SER A 242 -10.00 2.71 3.17
C SER A 242 -8.53 2.92 3.54
N PHE A 243 -8.02 2.17 4.55
CA PHE A 243 -6.71 2.44 5.13
C PHE A 243 -5.66 1.36 4.89
N LEU A 244 -6.05 0.13 4.50
CA LEU A 244 -5.12 -1.00 4.38
C LEU A 244 -4.96 -1.54 2.97
N ALA A 245 -5.81 -1.14 2.03
CA ALA A 245 -5.72 -1.60 0.65
C ALA A 245 -4.45 -1.06 -0.04
N GLU A 246 -3.81 -1.91 -0.84
CA GLU A 246 -2.83 -1.45 -1.83
C GLU A 246 -3.55 -0.50 -2.80
N GLU A 247 -2.81 0.49 -3.32
CA GLU A 247 -3.38 1.53 -4.19
C GLU A 247 -3.09 1.24 -5.66
N ILE A 248 -4.05 1.58 -6.51
CA ILE A 248 -3.89 1.64 -7.96
C ILE A 248 -3.94 3.11 -8.41
N TYR A 249 -3.20 3.42 -9.45
CA TYR A 249 -3.15 4.74 -10.07
C TYR A 249 -3.90 4.67 -11.39
N VAL A 250 -4.97 5.44 -11.51
CA VAL A 250 -5.83 5.50 -12.70
C VAL A 250 -5.91 6.93 -13.21
N TYR A 251 -6.21 7.11 -14.48
CA TYR A 251 -6.10 8.39 -15.16
C TYR A 251 -7.47 8.88 -15.67
N THR A 252 -7.73 10.16 -15.51
CA THR A 252 -8.82 10.82 -16.25
C THR A 252 -8.44 10.97 -17.72
N PRO A 253 -9.39 11.24 -18.64
CA PRO A 253 -9.08 11.55 -20.05
C PRO A 253 -8.18 12.79 -20.22
N LYS A 254 -8.16 13.68 -19.21
CA LYS A 254 -7.29 14.87 -19.19
C LYS A 254 -5.88 14.60 -18.68
N GLY A 255 -5.59 13.35 -18.24
CA GLY A 255 -4.29 12.96 -17.69
C GLY A 255 -4.15 13.15 -16.16
N ASP A 256 -5.20 13.59 -15.45
CA ASP A 256 -5.14 13.70 -13.99
C ASP A 256 -5.07 12.31 -13.36
N VAL A 257 -4.18 12.13 -12.42
CA VAL A 257 -4.01 10.88 -11.68
C VAL A 257 -4.98 10.82 -10.50
N LYS A 258 -5.68 9.69 -10.36
CA LYS A 258 -6.50 9.36 -9.19
C LYS A 258 -5.98 8.09 -8.54
N MET A 259 -5.82 8.11 -7.22
CA MET A 259 -5.46 6.95 -6.41
C MET A 259 -6.71 6.30 -5.86
N LEU A 260 -6.83 4.98 -6.06
CA LEU A 260 -7.93 4.17 -5.56
C LEU A 260 -7.39 2.89 -4.92
N PRO A 261 -8.12 2.26 -3.98
CA PRO A 261 -7.72 0.97 -3.45
C PRO A 261 -7.75 -0.12 -4.52
N VAL A 262 -6.89 -1.13 -4.40
CA VAL A 262 -6.95 -2.34 -5.25
C VAL A 262 -8.33 -2.98 -5.16
N GLY A 263 -8.91 -3.32 -6.30
CA GLY A 263 -10.26 -3.87 -6.41
C GLY A 263 -11.35 -2.81 -6.59
N ALA A 264 -10.99 -1.51 -6.55
CA ALA A 264 -11.93 -0.43 -6.86
C ALA A 264 -12.52 -0.59 -8.25
N THR A 265 -13.78 -0.19 -8.38
CA THR A 265 -14.57 -0.31 -9.60
C THR A 265 -14.67 1.01 -10.37
N ALA A 266 -15.20 0.97 -11.58
CA ALA A 266 -15.51 2.17 -12.37
C ALA A 266 -16.45 3.10 -11.61
N LEU A 267 -17.36 2.56 -10.78
CA LEU A 267 -18.26 3.35 -9.96
C LEU A 267 -17.51 4.04 -8.80
N ASP A 268 -16.54 3.36 -8.15
CA ASP A 268 -15.68 3.97 -7.14
C ASP A 268 -14.92 5.17 -7.72
N PHE A 269 -14.40 5.02 -8.95
CA PHE A 269 -13.75 6.11 -9.67
C PHE A 269 -14.71 7.28 -9.91
N ALA A 270 -15.94 7.01 -10.36
CA ALA A 270 -16.96 8.04 -10.62
C ALA A 270 -17.24 8.87 -9.35
N PHE A 271 -17.40 8.22 -8.18
CA PHE A 271 -17.56 8.89 -6.89
C PHE A 271 -16.28 9.61 -6.43
N SER A 272 -15.10 9.15 -6.84
CA SER A 272 -13.85 9.85 -6.54
C SER A 272 -13.73 11.18 -7.28
N VAL A 273 -14.27 11.25 -8.48
CA VAL A 273 -14.32 12.49 -9.30
C VAL A 273 -15.30 13.50 -8.69
N HIS A 274 -16.57 13.13 -8.60
CA HIS A 274 -17.62 13.95 -7.98
C HIS A 274 -18.81 13.08 -7.56
N SER A 275 -19.46 13.43 -6.44
CA SER A 275 -20.62 12.68 -5.95
C SER A 275 -21.78 12.62 -6.94
N ASP A 276 -22.04 13.71 -7.66
CA ASP A 276 -23.09 13.78 -8.68
C ASP A 276 -22.77 12.91 -9.91
N VAL A 277 -21.50 12.87 -10.33
CA VAL A 277 -21.03 11.99 -11.40
C VAL A 277 -21.20 10.52 -11.00
N GLY A 278 -20.84 10.18 -9.77
CA GLY A 278 -21.03 8.84 -9.20
C GLY A 278 -22.51 8.45 -9.16
N SER A 279 -23.38 9.32 -8.67
CA SER A 279 -24.82 9.04 -8.54
C SER A 279 -25.53 8.85 -9.88
N ARG A 280 -25.02 9.46 -10.95
CA ARG A 280 -25.58 9.37 -12.31
C ARG A 280 -24.83 8.40 -13.22
N CYS A 281 -23.89 7.64 -12.70
CA CYS A 281 -23.04 6.74 -13.48
C CYS A 281 -23.86 5.56 -14.04
N ILE A 282 -23.79 5.37 -15.36
CA ILE A 282 -24.42 4.23 -16.07
C ILE A 282 -23.40 3.25 -16.64
N GLY A 283 -22.13 3.67 -16.77
CA GLY A 283 -21.04 2.87 -17.30
C GLY A 283 -19.76 3.69 -17.39
N ALA A 284 -18.70 3.08 -17.88
CA ALA A 284 -17.46 3.76 -18.16
C ALA A 284 -16.79 3.24 -19.43
N LYS A 285 -15.89 4.03 -20.01
CA LYS A 285 -14.91 3.54 -20.97
C LYS A 285 -13.57 3.41 -20.26
N VAL A 286 -13.00 2.22 -20.23
CA VAL A 286 -11.66 1.94 -19.73
C VAL A 286 -10.77 1.62 -20.92
N ASN A 287 -9.72 2.41 -21.11
CA ASN A 287 -8.82 2.31 -22.26
C ASN A 287 -9.61 2.25 -23.59
N HIS A 288 -10.58 3.17 -23.74
CA HIS A 288 -11.49 3.30 -24.88
C HIS A 288 -12.51 2.16 -25.07
N LYS A 289 -12.56 1.16 -24.17
CA LYS A 289 -13.53 0.05 -24.22
C LYS A 289 -14.66 0.30 -23.21
N LEU A 290 -15.90 0.15 -23.68
CA LEU A 290 -17.08 0.26 -22.81
C LEU A 290 -17.10 -0.89 -21.80
N VAL A 291 -17.29 -0.54 -20.53
CA VAL A 291 -17.34 -1.49 -19.42
C VAL A 291 -18.50 -1.16 -18.46
N PRO A 292 -19.04 -2.16 -17.74
CA PRO A 292 -20.05 -1.93 -16.72
C PRO A 292 -19.49 -1.17 -15.51
N ILE A 293 -20.37 -0.58 -14.69
CA ILE A 293 -19.98 0.17 -13.48
C ILE A 293 -19.25 -0.67 -12.43
N ALA A 294 -19.49 -1.99 -12.40
CA ALA A 294 -18.83 -2.94 -11.50
C ALA A 294 -17.44 -3.43 -12.02
N HIS A 295 -16.98 -2.92 -13.17
CA HIS A 295 -15.67 -3.31 -13.71
C HIS A 295 -14.54 -2.91 -12.76
N LYS A 296 -13.69 -3.88 -12.39
CA LYS A 296 -12.53 -3.66 -11.52
C LYS A 296 -11.38 -3.02 -12.28
N LEU A 297 -10.90 -1.92 -11.76
CA LEU A 297 -9.84 -1.12 -12.36
C LEU A 297 -8.44 -1.68 -12.04
N ARG A 298 -7.48 -1.36 -12.90
CA ARG A 298 -6.07 -1.70 -12.76
C ARG A 298 -5.21 -0.44 -12.84
N SER A 299 -4.02 -0.51 -12.26
CA SER A 299 -3.07 0.59 -12.37
C SER A 299 -2.71 0.84 -13.84
N GLY A 300 -2.73 2.10 -14.26
CA GLY A 300 -2.49 2.51 -15.65
C GLY A 300 -3.76 2.69 -16.49
N ASP A 301 -4.94 2.30 -16.00
CA ASP A 301 -6.19 2.46 -16.75
C ASP A 301 -6.55 3.94 -16.91
N GLN A 302 -6.94 4.33 -18.14
CA GLN A 302 -7.56 5.61 -18.43
C GLN A 302 -9.09 5.43 -18.43
N ILE A 303 -9.81 6.28 -17.67
CA ILE A 303 -11.23 6.07 -17.39
C ILE A 303 -12.05 7.31 -17.77
N GLU A 304 -13.05 7.12 -18.63
CA GLU A 304 -14.07 8.08 -18.98
C GLU A 304 -15.41 7.61 -18.43
N ILE A 305 -16.07 8.40 -17.58
CA ILE A 305 -17.37 8.04 -16.98
C ILE A 305 -18.52 8.45 -17.90
N ILE A 306 -19.49 7.56 -18.06
CA ILE A 306 -20.72 7.79 -18.79
C ILE A 306 -21.84 7.98 -17.77
N THR A 307 -22.57 9.11 -17.88
CA THR A 307 -23.63 9.48 -16.96
C THR A 307 -24.98 9.63 -17.67
N SER A 308 -26.07 9.47 -16.92
CA SER A 308 -27.43 9.76 -17.37
C SER A 308 -28.18 10.54 -16.29
N SER A 309 -28.93 11.54 -16.69
CA SER A 309 -29.76 12.33 -15.76
C SER A 309 -30.90 11.53 -15.13
N LYS A 310 -31.28 10.39 -15.73
CA LYS A 310 -32.33 9.50 -15.25
C LYS A 310 -31.81 8.46 -14.24
N GLN A 311 -30.48 8.28 -14.15
CA GLN A 311 -29.86 7.30 -13.26
C GLN A 311 -29.89 7.79 -11.83
N LYS A 312 -30.18 6.88 -10.90
CA LYS A 312 -30.11 7.06 -9.45
C LYS A 312 -29.36 5.86 -8.83
N PRO A 313 -28.73 6.07 -7.66
CA PRO A 313 -28.12 4.98 -6.92
C PRO A 313 -29.12 3.88 -6.55
N SER A 314 -28.69 2.62 -6.65
CA SER A 314 -29.47 1.44 -6.21
C SER A 314 -28.77 0.70 -5.09
N GLU A 315 -29.52 -0.11 -4.33
CA GLU A 315 -28.96 -0.93 -3.24
C GLU A 315 -27.91 -1.94 -3.74
N ASP A 316 -28.07 -2.46 -4.97
CA ASP A 316 -27.15 -3.40 -5.59
C ASP A 316 -25.74 -2.83 -5.77
N TRP A 317 -25.60 -1.52 -5.85
CA TRP A 317 -24.29 -0.86 -5.97
C TRP A 317 -23.40 -1.09 -4.76
N LEU A 318 -24.00 -1.29 -3.58
CA LEU A 318 -23.28 -1.57 -2.34
C LEU A 318 -22.53 -2.91 -2.36
N ASN A 319 -22.92 -3.84 -3.25
CA ASN A 319 -22.33 -5.17 -3.33
C ASN A 319 -20.95 -5.18 -3.98
N PHE A 320 -20.61 -4.18 -4.79
CA PHE A 320 -19.36 -4.18 -5.55
C PHE A 320 -18.49 -2.92 -5.36
N VAL A 321 -19.00 -1.86 -4.72
CA VAL A 321 -18.16 -0.70 -4.38
C VAL A 321 -17.22 -1.03 -3.22
N VAL A 322 -15.99 -0.55 -3.32
CA VAL A 322 -14.92 -0.81 -2.36
C VAL A 322 -14.63 0.41 -1.48
N THR A 323 -14.75 1.63 -2.06
CA THR A 323 -14.40 2.85 -1.33
C THR A 323 -15.48 3.27 -0.32
N ALA A 324 -15.06 3.70 0.87
CA ALA A 324 -15.98 4.23 1.89
C ALA A 324 -16.77 5.45 1.35
N LYS A 325 -16.12 6.32 0.56
CA LYS A 325 -16.76 7.49 -0.06
C LYS A 325 -17.95 7.09 -0.93
N ALA A 326 -17.76 6.12 -1.85
CA ALA A 326 -18.84 5.63 -2.70
C ALA A 326 -19.97 5.01 -1.87
N ARG A 327 -19.62 4.14 -0.93
CA ARG A 327 -20.57 3.44 -0.06
C ARG A 327 -21.43 4.40 0.76
N ASN A 328 -20.80 5.40 1.39
CA ASN A 328 -21.51 6.39 2.20
C ASN A 328 -22.44 7.25 1.33
N LYS A 329 -21.97 7.74 0.18
CA LYS A 329 -22.79 8.54 -0.73
C LYS A 329 -23.97 7.77 -1.31
N ILE A 330 -23.81 6.48 -1.60
CA ILE A 330 -24.91 5.61 -2.03
C ILE A 330 -25.92 5.43 -0.88
N LYS A 331 -25.47 5.11 0.34
CA LYS A 331 -26.34 4.99 1.52
C LYS A 331 -27.12 6.28 1.79
N ASP A 332 -26.46 7.44 1.70
CA ASP A 332 -27.11 8.75 1.90
C ASP A 332 -28.19 8.99 0.85
N ALA A 333 -27.91 8.73 -0.43
CA ALA A 333 -28.88 8.90 -1.50
C ALA A 333 -30.09 7.97 -1.33
N LEU A 334 -29.88 6.71 -0.94
CA LEU A 334 -30.96 5.75 -0.67
C LEU A 334 -31.81 6.17 0.54
N ARG A 335 -31.19 6.71 1.60
CA ARG A 335 -31.91 7.23 2.77
C ARG A 335 -32.78 8.44 2.39
N GLU A 336 -32.24 9.36 1.59
CA GLU A 336 -32.98 10.52 1.10
C GLU A 336 -34.17 10.13 0.25
N GLU A 337 -34.00 9.14 -0.65
CA GLU A 337 -35.11 8.64 -1.48
C GLU A 337 -36.20 7.97 -0.64
N LYS A 338 -35.82 7.14 0.37
CA LYS A 338 -36.79 6.55 1.32
C LYS A 338 -37.55 7.62 2.12
N ARG A 339 -36.90 8.73 2.51
CA ARG A 339 -37.58 9.86 3.19
C ARG A 339 -38.61 10.53 2.25
N LYS A 340 -38.22 10.84 1.01
CA LYS A 340 -39.15 11.46 0.05
C LYS A 340 -40.40 10.61 -0.18
N VAL A 341 -40.23 9.30 -0.35
CA VAL A 341 -41.36 8.38 -0.52
C VAL A 341 -42.24 8.32 0.74
N ALA A 342 -41.63 8.35 1.94
CA ALA A 342 -42.39 8.36 3.20
C ALA A 342 -43.16 9.66 3.39
N ASP A 343 -42.58 10.82 3.02
CA ASP A 343 -43.24 12.13 3.11
C ASP A 343 -44.36 12.25 2.07
N GLU A 344 -44.17 11.77 0.84
CA GLU A 344 -45.22 11.69 -0.19
C GLU A 344 -46.37 10.79 0.26
N GLY A 345 -46.07 9.64 0.89
CA GLY A 345 -47.08 8.73 1.44
C GLY A 345 -47.89 9.36 2.57
N LYS A 346 -47.24 10.14 3.46
CA LYS A 346 -47.94 10.91 4.50
C LYS A 346 -48.85 11.99 3.90
N TYR A 347 -48.39 12.70 2.87
CA TYR A 347 -49.18 13.73 2.21
C TYR A 347 -50.41 13.16 1.53
N LEU A 348 -50.29 12.02 0.85
CA LEU A 348 -51.41 11.30 0.24
C LEU A 348 -52.42 10.79 1.27
N SER A 349 -51.92 10.31 2.44
CA SER A 349 -52.79 9.86 3.55
C SER A 349 -53.60 11.04 4.16
N LEU A 350 -53.06 12.25 4.19
CA LEU A 350 -53.72 13.44 4.69
C LEU A 350 -54.75 14.02 3.72
N ILE A 351 -54.64 13.73 2.43
CA ILE A 351 -55.60 14.18 1.39
C ILE A 351 -56.83 13.24 1.31
N HIS A 352 -56.72 12.02 1.81
CA HIS A 352 -57.79 11.02 1.79
C HIS A 352 -58.61 10.91 3.09
N ILE A 353 -58.43 11.84 4.05
CA ILE A 353 -59.24 12.06 5.24
C ILE A 353 -60.05 13.35 5.04
#